data_eb1dff537cf31bd0fc92563bb866f054
#
_entry.id   eb1dff537cf31bd0fc92563bb866f054
#
_cell.length_a   1.000
_cell.length_b   1.000
_cell.length_c   1.000
_cell.angle_alpha   90.00
_cell.angle_beta   90.00
_cell.angle_gamma   90.00
#
_symmetry.space_group_name_H-M   'P 1'
#
loop_
_entity.id
_entity.type
_entity.pdbx_description
1 polymer ?
#
loop_
_entity_poly.entity_id
_entity_poly.type
_entity_poly.pdbx_seq_one_letter_code
_entity_poly.pdbx_strand_id
1 'polypeptide(L)'
;NDGIYALKVAGVENLFLVEELIRLIADYLGQSPDESFAPIREYVIHTRFAHQIDRQICQSVVAHLKYQLTAIELSKKNDDEAKNSLNVALQNIDYEKTKAEEESKFRDALCEEDYAKVLSVFNEKGLTSSIGHFLGLVDKEYCKSILALLNGKMRNEISDAISTYLPPEIPR
;
A
#
# COMPACT_ATOMS: atom_id res chain seq x y z
N ASN A 1 -16.51 -1.76 18.58
CA ASN A 1 -15.71 -1.41 17.36
C ASN A 1 -14.28 -1.32 17.77
N ASP A 2 -13.51 -2.37 17.50
CA ASP A 2 -12.14 -2.54 17.99
C ASP A 2 -11.09 -1.79 17.15
N GLY A 3 -11.42 -0.60 16.63
CA GLY A 3 -10.46 0.37 16.10
C GLY A 3 -9.50 -0.13 15.02
N ILE A 4 -9.90 -1.11 14.20
CA ILE A 4 -9.10 -1.52 13.04
C ILE A 4 -9.39 -0.54 11.91
N TYR A 5 -8.37 0.23 11.54
CA TYR A 5 -8.45 1.20 10.45
C TYR A 5 -7.65 0.70 9.26
N ALA A 6 -8.26 0.70 8.07
CA ALA A 6 -7.60 0.32 6.83
C ALA A 6 -7.13 1.56 6.06
N LEU A 7 -5.85 1.62 5.74
CA LEU A 7 -5.30 2.61 4.82
C LEU A 7 -5.75 2.33 3.39
N LYS A 8 -5.85 3.37 2.56
CA LYS A 8 -6.10 3.22 1.11
C LYS A 8 -4.83 2.94 0.30
N VAL A 9 -3.75 2.62 0.98
CA VAL A 9 -2.46 2.24 0.39
C VAL A 9 -2.01 0.91 0.97
N ALA A 10 -1.21 0.14 0.22
CA ALA A 10 -0.79 -1.21 0.59
C ALA A 10 0.10 -1.28 1.85
N GLY A 11 0.72 -0.19 2.25
CA GLY A 11 1.54 -0.11 3.45
C GLY A 11 1.69 1.33 3.93
N VAL A 12 2.02 1.52 5.20
CA VAL A 12 2.19 2.85 5.79
C VAL A 12 3.30 3.66 5.09
N GLU A 13 4.33 2.99 4.59
CA GLU A 13 5.41 3.63 3.84
C GLU A 13 4.91 4.24 2.53
N ASN A 14 3.85 3.71 1.94
CA ASN A 14 3.25 4.24 0.72
C ASN A 14 2.57 5.61 0.92
N LEU A 15 2.27 6.00 2.16
CA LEU A 15 1.82 7.37 2.45
C LEU A 15 2.87 8.43 2.08
N PHE A 16 4.16 8.05 2.12
CA PHE A 16 5.24 8.92 1.66
C PHE A 16 5.39 8.98 0.13
N LEU A 17 4.67 8.12 -0.59
CA LEU A 17 4.78 7.96 -2.04
C LEU A 17 3.56 8.51 -2.79
N VAL A 18 2.56 9.06 -2.08
CA VAL A 18 1.37 9.61 -2.74
C VAL A 18 1.75 10.81 -3.61
N GLU A 19 1.09 10.94 -4.74
CA GLU A 19 1.38 11.96 -5.76
C GLU A 19 1.40 13.36 -5.16
N GLU A 20 0.38 13.69 -4.36
CA GLU A 20 0.21 14.99 -3.74
C GLU A 20 1.41 15.37 -2.87
N LEU A 21 1.95 14.40 -2.12
CA LEU A 21 3.10 14.64 -1.26
C LEU A 21 4.41 14.77 -2.08
N ILE A 22 4.59 13.94 -3.12
CA ILE A 22 5.75 14.04 -4.00
C ILE A 22 5.78 15.41 -4.68
N ARG A 23 4.64 15.86 -5.20
CA ARG A 23 4.50 17.18 -5.83
C ARG A 23 4.79 18.32 -4.85
N LEU A 24 4.27 18.21 -3.63
CA LEU A 24 4.52 19.19 -2.57
C LEU A 24 6.01 19.29 -2.22
N ILE A 25 6.71 18.14 -2.13
CA ILE A 25 8.14 18.13 -1.85
C ILE A 25 8.96 18.67 -3.03
N ALA A 26 8.58 18.35 -4.28
CA ALA A 26 9.22 18.90 -5.46
C ALA A 26 9.14 20.45 -5.47
N ASP A 27 7.95 20.99 -5.22
CA ASP A 27 7.74 22.46 -5.10
C ASP A 27 8.59 23.07 -3.98
N TYR A 28 8.62 22.44 -2.82
CA TYR A 28 9.46 22.87 -1.70
C TYR A 28 10.96 22.91 -2.04
N LEU A 29 11.42 21.99 -2.89
CA LEU A 29 12.81 21.94 -3.39
C LEU A 29 13.04 22.91 -4.55
N GLY A 30 12.04 23.70 -4.95
CA GLY A 30 12.14 24.63 -6.07
C GLY A 30 12.12 23.97 -7.45
N GLN A 31 11.59 22.75 -7.53
CA GLN A 31 11.44 21.99 -8.77
C GLN A 31 10.01 22.10 -9.30
N SER A 32 9.83 21.88 -10.61
CA SER A 32 8.49 21.78 -11.21
C SER A 32 7.80 20.48 -10.73
N PRO A 33 6.63 20.56 -10.04
CA PRO A 33 5.93 19.38 -9.54
C PRO A 33 5.57 18.37 -10.65
N ASP A 34 5.11 18.85 -11.81
CA ASP A 34 4.72 17.99 -12.93
C ASP A 34 5.92 17.29 -13.57
N GLU A 35 6.99 18.05 -13.82
CA GLU A 35 8.20 17.50 -14.44
C GLU A 35 8.93 16.53 -13.50
N SER A 36 8.84 16.73 -12.19
CA SER A 36 9.42 15.85 -11.19
C SER A 36 8.60 14.58 -11.00
N PHE A 37 7.26 14.68 -11.00
CA PHE A 37 6.39 13.54 -10.77
C PHE A 37 6.31 12.60 -11.99
N ALA A 38 6.30 13.11 -13.21
CA ALA A 38 6.16 12.29 -14.41
C ALA A 38 7.17 11.12 -14.50
N PRO A 39 8.49 11.33 -14.34
CA PRO A 39 9.45 10.23 -14.36
C PRO A 39 9.31 9.28 -13.16
N ILE A 40 8.87 9.76 -12.00
CA ILE A 40 8.60 8.93 -10.82
C ILE A 40 7.43 7.99 -11.10
N ARG A 41 6.33 8.52 -11.63
CA ARG A 41 5.16 7.73 -12.01
C ARG A 41 5.54 6.62 -12.99
N GLU A 42 6.25 6.96 -14.05
CA GLU A 42 6.75 6.03 -15.07
C GLU A 42 7.62 4.93 -14.45
N TYR A 43 8.55 5.30 -13.60
CA TYR A 43 9.43 4.37 -12.89
C TYR A 43 8.65 3.41 -11.98
N VAL A 44 7.71 3.94 -11.17
CA VAL A 44 6.95 3.12 -10.22
C VAL A 44 6.05 2.13 -10.97
N ILE A 45 5.32 2.58 -11.98
CA ILE A 45 4.36 1.73 -12.69
C ILE A 45 5.08 0.73 -13.59
N HIS A 46 5.92 1.20 -14.50
CA HIS A 46 6.45 0.37 -15.58
C HIS A 46 7.77 -0.31 -15.24
N THR A 47 8.62 0.30 -14.40
CA THR A 47 9.90 -0.32 -14.03
C THR A 47 9.79 -1.18 -12.78
N ARG A 48 9.05 -0.72 -11.74
CA ARG A 48 9.02 -1.46 -10.46
C ARG A 48 7.82 -2.39 -10.36
N PHE A 49 6.61 -1.86 -10.50
CA PHE A 49 5.39 -2.63 -10.32
C PHE A 49 5.22 -3.69 -11.40
N ALA A 50 5.29 -3.32 -12.67
CA ALA A 50 5.13 -4.25 -13.79
C ALA A 50 6.10 -5.45 -13.72
N HIS A 51 7.37 -5.22 -13.34
CA HIS A 51 8.36 -6.30 -13.21
C HIS A 51 8.17 -7.20 -11.98
N GLN A 52 7.40 -6.78 -11.00
CA GLN A 52 7.19 -7.53 -9.75
C GLN A 52 5.75 -8.03 -9.57
N ILE A 53 4.87 -7.77 -10.53
CA ILE A 53 3.44 -7.99 -10.41
C ILE A 53 3.10 -9.43 -9.99
N ASP A 54 3.67 -10.44 -10.65
CA ASP A 54 3.36 -11.85 -10.35
C ASP A 54 3.84 -12.25 -8.95
N ARG A 55 4.98 -11.72 -8.52
CA ARG A 55 5.48 -11.92 -7.15
C ARG A 55 4.58 -11.26 -6.11
N GLN A 56 4.12 -10.04 -6.38
CA GLN A 56 3.23 -9.29 -5.48
C GLN A 56 1.86 -9.98 -5.38
N ILE A 57 1.30 -10.44 -6.50
CA ILE A 57 0.07 -11.24 -6.52
C ILE A 57 0.24 -12.48 -5.63
N CYS A 58 1.30 -13.25 -5.81
CA CYS A 58 1.56 -14.44 -5.00
C CYS A 58 1.66 -14.10 -3.50
N GLN A 59 2.36 -13.02 -3.15
CA GLN A 59 2.48 -12.57 -1.76
C GLN A 59 1.13 -12.17 -1.16
N SER A 60 0.30 -11.46 -1.94
CA SER A 60 -1.05 -11.04 -1.52
C SER A 60 -1.96 -12.24 -1.31
N VAL A 61 -1.99 -13.18 -2.24
CA VAL A 61 -2.75 -14.45 -2.10
C VAL A 61 -2.35 -15.20 -0.84
N VAL A 62 -1.03 -15.37 -0.61
CA VAL A 62 -0.53 -16.08 0.59
C VAL A 62 -0.91 -15.33 1.86
N ALA A 63 -0.83 -13.99 1.88
CA ALA A 63 -1.24 -13.20 3.04
C ALA A 63 -2.74 -13.34 3.32
N HIS A 64 -3.58 -13.29 2.29
CA HIS A 64 -5.03 -13.46 2.40
C HIS A 64 -5.39 -14.84 2.95
N LEU A 65 -4.80 -15.90 2.39
CA LEU A 65 -5.03 -17.28 2.87
C LEU A 65 -4.56 -17.47 4.32
N LYS A 66 -3.40 -16.92 4.68
CA LYS A 66 -2.93 -16.94 6.07
C LYS A 66 -3.91 -16.26 7.02
N TYR A 67 -4.45 -15.10 6.61
CA TYR A 67 -5.46 -14.40 7.40
C TYR A 67 -6.72 -15.28 7.59
N GLN A 68 -7.24 -15.88 6.51
CA GLN A 68 -8.40 -16.79 6.60
C GLN A 68 -8.12 -17.97 7.54
N LEU A 69 -6.93 -18.58 7.47
CA LEU A 69 -6.54 -19.67 8.35
C LEU A 69 -6.44 -19.23 9.83
N THR A 70 -5.91 -18.04 10.10
CA THR A 70 -5.82 -17.53 11.48
C THR A 70 -7.16 -17.09 12.06
N ALA A 71 -8.13 -16.78 11.20
CA ALA A 71 -9.48 -16.42 11.61
C ALA A 71 -10.40 -17.62 11.90
N ILE A 72 -9.91 -18.86 11.75
CA ILE A 72 -10.71 -20.06 12.03
C ILE A 72 -10.97 -20.16 13.53
N GLU A 73 -12.23 -20.08 13.90
CA GLU A 73 -12.68 -20.32 15.27
C GLU A 73 -13.13 -21.77 15.40
N LEU A 74 -12.47 -22.52 16.29
CA LEU A 74 -12.83 -23.89 16.60
C LEU A 74 -13.79 -23.96 17.79
N SER A 75 -14.80 -24.83 17.71
CA SER A 75 -15.65 -25.13 18.86
C SER A 75 -14.81 -25.73 19.99
N LYS A 76 -15.08 -25.26 21.21
CA LYS A 76 -14.40 -25.73 22.43
C LYS A 76 -15.27 -26.69 23.27
N LYS A 77 -16.42 -27.10 22.73
CA LYS A 77 -17.40 -27.93 23.48
C LYS A 77 -16.96 -29.39 23.55
N ASN A 78 -16.59 -29.96 22.42
CA ASN A 78 -16.11 -31.34 22.32
C ASN A 78 -15.32 -31.53 21.01
N ASP A 79 -14.61 -32.68 20.89
CA ASP A 79 -13.73 -32.97 19.76
C ASP A 79 -14.47 -33.09 18.42
N ASP A 80 -15.67 -33.63 18.41
CA ASP A 80 -16.45 -33.79 17.16
C ASP A 80 -16.92 -32.47 16.62
N GLU A 81 -17.39 -31.58 17.49
CA GLU A 81 -17.73 -30.20 17.09
C GLU A 81 -16.50 -29.40 16.63
N ALA A 82 -15.36 -29.54 17.31
CA ALA A 82 -14.12 -28.91 16.92
C ALA A 82 -13.66 -29.37 15.53
N LYS A 83 -13.69 -30.69 15.29
CA LYS A 83 -13.37 -31.30 13.99
C LYS A 83 -14.32 -30.85 12.89
N ASN A 84 -15.61 -30.80 13.17
CA ASN A 84 -16.60 -30.32 12.20
C ASN A 84 -16.38 -28.83 11.86
N SER A 85 -16.16 -27.97 12.86
CA SER A 85 -15.87 -26.56 12.67
C SER A 85 -14.63 -26.35 11.78
N LEU A 86 -13.56 -27.12 12.02
CA LEU A 86 -12.36 -27.08 11.20
C LEU A 86 -12.63 -27.48 9.75
N ASN A 87 -13.34 -28.61 9.54
CA ASN A 87 -13.65 -29.11 8.20
C ASN A 87 -14.48 -28.08 7.40
N VAL A 88 -15.50 -27.49 8.02
CA VAL A 88 -16.33 -26.45 7.39
C VAL A 88 -15.50 -25.23 7.04
N ALA A 89 -14.63 -24.78 7.96
CA ALA A 89 -13.78 -23.62 7.72
C ALA A 89 -12.79 -23.86 6.56
N LEU A 90 -12.17 -25.06 6.51
CA LEU A 90 -11.24 -25.41 5.43
C LEU A 90 -11.94 -25.54 4.07
N GLN A 91 -13.19 -26.02 4.02
CA GLN A 91 -13.97 -26.07 2.79
C GLN A 91 -14.32 -24.69 2.23
N ASN A 92 -14.36 -23.66 3.07
CA ASN A 92 -14.63 -22.29 2.66
C ASN A 92 -13.39 -21.53 2.15
N ILE A 93 -12.19 -22.12 2.28
CA ILE A 93 -10.96 -21.55 1.77
C ILE A 93 -10.77 -22.02 0.33
N ASP A 94 -10.95 -21.10 -0.62
CA ASP A 94 -10.81 -21.34 -2.05
C ASP A 94 -9.58 -20.58 -2.59
N TYR A 95 -8.52 -21.36 -2.87
CA TYR A 95 -7.28 -20.81 -3.41
C TYR A 95 -7.47 -20.16 -4.78
N GLU A 96 -8.16 -20.82 -5.70
CA GLU A 96 -8.29 -20.34 -7.09
C GLU A 96 -9.14 -19.08 -7.14
N LYS A 97 -10.21 -19.01 -6.36
CA LYS A 97 -11.02 -17.81 -6.22
C LYS A 97 -10.20 -16.65 -5.63
N THR A 98 -9.50 -16.89 -4.52
CA THR A 98 -8.65 -15.88 -3.88
C THR A 98 -7.57 -15.37 -4.85
N LYS A 99 -6.94 -16.28 -5.60
CA LYS A 99 -5.95 -15.94 -6.60
C LYS A 99 -6.54 -15.07 -7.72
N ALA A 100 -7.68 -15.46 -8.25
CA ALA A 100 -8.33 -14.70 -9.34
C ALA A 100 -8.72 -13.28 -8.88
N GLU A 101 -9.23 -13.14 -7.65
CA GLU A 101 -9.59 -11.84 -7.07
C GLU A 101 -8.37 -10.94 -6.88
N GLU A 102 -7.29 -11.48 -6.31
CA GLU A 102 -6.04 -10.71 -6.14
C GLU A 102 -5.40 -10.38 -7.48
N GLU A 103 -5.31 -11.33 -8.41
CA GLU A 103 -4.75 -11.12 -9.74
C GLU A 103 -5.49 -10.01 -10.49
N SER A 104 -6.83 -9.98 -10.46
CA SER A 104 -7.64 -8.92 -11.07
C SER A 104 -7.25 -7.55 -10.53
N LYS A 105 -7.18 -7.37 -9.20
CA LYS A 105 -6.81 -6.08 -8.58
C LYS A 105 -5.47 -5.53 -9.06
N PHE A 106 -4.46 -6.41 -9.14
CA PHE A 106 -3.12 -6.00 -9.56
C PHE A 106 -3.04 -5.70 -11.05
N ARG A 107 -3.67 -6.54 -11.90
CA ARG A 107 -3.67 -6.34 -13.35
C ARG A 107 -4.51 -5.13 -13.77
N ASP A 108 -5.63 -4.88 -13.10
CA ASP A 108 -6.46 -3.70 -13.35
C ASP A 108 -5.68 -2.42 -13.00
N ALA A 109 -4.96 -2.39 -11.85
CA ALA A 109 -4.11 -1.26 -11.48
C ALA A 109 -3.02 -0.97 -12.52
N LEU A 110 -2.40 -2.03 -13.08
CA LEU A 110 -1.39 -1.89 -14.13
C LEU A 110 -2.02 -1.43 -15.47
N CYS A 111 -3.15 -2.03 -15.85
CA CYS A 111 -3.82 -1.73 -17.12
C CYS A 111 -4.34 -0.29 -17.19
N GLU A 112 -4.85 0.20 -16.08
CA GLU A 112 -5.35 1.58 -15.98
C GLU A 112 -4.23 2.61 -15.81
N GLU A 113 -3.00 2.16 -15.52
CA GLU A 113 -1.85 3.01 -15.22
C GLU A 113 -2.15 4.08 -14.14
N ASP A 114 -3.08 3.75 -13.26
CA ASP A 114 -3.49 4.64 -12.16
C ASP A 114 -2.50 4.52 -11.00
N TYR A 115 -1.74 5.58 -10.77
CA TYR A 115 -0.71 5.62 -9.75
C TYR A 115 -1.24 5.35 -8.33
N ALA A 116 -2.41 5.91 -7.99
CA ALA A 116 -3.03 5.70 -6.68
C ALA A 116 -3.49 4.23 -6.51
N LYS A 117 -4.06 3.62 -7.57
CA LYS A 117 -4.41 2.20 -7.57
C LYS A 117 -3.18 1.31 -7.43
N VAL A 118 -2.09 1.63 -8.11
CA VAL A 118 -0.81 0.92 -7.94
C VAL A 118 -0.36 1.00 -6.49
N LEU A 119 -0.35 2.17 -5.85
CA LEU A 119 0.02 2.31 -4.44
C LEU A 119 -0.92 1.58 -3.47
N SER A 120 -2.16 1.31 -3.86
CA SER A 120 -3.12 0.56 -3.03
C SER A 120 -2.82 -0.94 -2.96
N VAL A 121 -2.10 -1.49 -3.94
CA VAL A 121 -1.77 -2.93 -4.02
C VAL A 121 -0.28 -3.23 -3.94
N PHE A 122 0.57 -2.30 -4.36
CA PHE A 122 2.01 -2.47 -4.45
C PHE A 122 2.73 -2.00 -3.19
N ASN A 123 3.43 -2.91 -2.53
CA ASN A 123 4.25 -2.59 -1.36
C ASN A 123 5.69 -3.10 -1.57
N GLU A 124 6.61 -2.15 -1.80
CA GLU A 124 8.02 -2.46 -2.00
C GLU A 124 8.90 -1.65 -1.06
N LYS A 125 9.68 -2.36 -0.24
CA LYS A 125 10.68 -1.74 0.63
C LYS A 125 11.78 -1.05 -0.20
N GLY A 126 12.11 0.18 0.17
CA GLY A 126 13.16 0.96 -0.50
C GLY A 126 12.67 1.83 -1.66
N LEU A 127 11.39 1.76 -2.05
CA LEU A 127 10.83 2.62 -3.09
C LEU A 127 10.95 4.11 -2.73
N THR A 128 10.80 4.45 -1.45
CA THR A 128 11.01 5.82 -0.94
C THR A 128 12.41 6.37 -1.22
N SER A 129 13.46 5.53 -1.09
CA SER A 129 14.83 5.94 -1.43
C SER A 129 14.99 6.17 -2.93
N SER A 130 14.40 5.30 -3.76
CA SER A 130 14.43 5.47 -5.22
C SER A 130 13.74 6.77 -5.63
N ILE A 131 12.58 7.08 -5.07
CA ILE A 131 11.86 8.33 -5.35
C ILE A 131 12.65 9.55 -4.88
N GLY A 132 13.30 9.46 -3.71
CA GLY A 132 14.20 10.52 -3.24
C GLY A 132 15.28 10.88 -4.26
N HIS A 133 15.87 9.90 -4.92
CA HIS A 133 16.89 10.14 -5.96
C HIS A 133 16.34 10.93 -7.15
N PHE A 134 15.10 10.70 -7.59
CA PHE A 134 14.46 11.50 -8.65
C PHE A 134 14.32 12.98 -8.26
N LEU A 135 14.19 13.25 -6.96
CA LEU A 135 14.12 14.61 -6.42
C LEU A 135 15.50 15.19 -6.04
N GLY A 136 16.59 14.49 -6.39
CA GLY A 136 17.96 14.92 -6.07
C GLY A 136 18.35 14.72 -4.61
N LEU A 137 17.59 13.93 -3.85
CA LEU A 137 17.88 13.60 -2.46
C LEU A 137 18.61 12.25 -2.38
N VAL A 138 19.55 12.14 -1.46
CA VAL A 138 20.33 10.90 -1.28
C VAL A 138 19.73 10.02 -0.17
N ASP A 139 19.77 8.70 -0.37
CA ASP A 139 19.36 7.66 0.57
C ASP A 139 18.02 7.95 1.30
N LYS A 140 18.09 8.05 2.63
CA LYS A 140 16.90 8.25 3.48
C LYS A 140 16.52 9.72 3.67
N GLU A 141 17.14 10.63 2.95
CA GLU A 141 16.86 12.07 3.12
C GLU A 141 15.44 12.44 2.74
N TYR A 142 14.84 11.76 1.75
CA TYR A 142 13.44 11.98 1.39
C TYR A 142 12.49 11.85 2.59
N CYS A 143 12.50 10.71 3.28
CA CYS A 143 11.65 10.50 4.46
C CYS A 143 12.03 11.44 5.61
N LYS A 144 13.31 11.71 5.81
CA LYS A 144 13.77 12.64 6.86
C LYS A 144 13.29 14.06 6.58
N SER A 145 13.33 14.51 5.33
CA SER A 145 12.84 15.82 4.92
C SER A 145 11.34 15.95 5.17
N ILE A 146 10.55 14.96 4.79
CA ILE A 146 9.10 14.94 5.05
C ILE A 146 8.82 15.03 6.55
N LEU A 147 9.50 14.21 7.37
CA LEU A 147 9.30 14.22 8.83
C LEU A 147 9.73 15.56 9.46
N ALA A 148 10.79 16.18 8.98
CA ALA A 148 11.23 17.49 9.44
C ALA A 148 10.23 18.58 9.08
N LEU A 149 9.67 18.54 7.87
CA LEU A 149 8.66 19.50 7.40
C LEU A 149 7.30 19.28 8.10
N LEU A 150 6.93 18.04 8.37
CA LEU A 150 5.73 17.68 9.14
C LEU A 150 5.79 18.21 10.58
N ASN A 151 6.97 18.18 11.20
CA ASN A 151 7.19 18.75 12.53
C ASN A 151 7.43 20.27 12.52
N GLY A 152 7.43 20.88 11.36
CA GLY A 152 7.72 22.29 11.14
C GLY A 152 6.58 23.04 10.46
N LYS A 153 6.97 23.87 9.52
CA LYS A 153 6.09 24.85 8.86
C LYS A 153 5.15 24.30 7.79
N MET A 154 5.32 23.06 7.35
CA MET A 154 4.48 22.42 6.30
C MET A 154 3.59 21.30 6.87
N ARG A 155 3.28 21.37 8.16
CA ARG A 155 2.48 20.34 8.82
C ARG A 155 1.09 20.19 8.18
N ASN A 156 0.42 21.31 7.93
CA ASN A 156 -0.94 21.29 7.41
C ASN A 156 -0.96 20.79 5.97
N GLU A 157 -0.06 21.29 5.13
CA GLU A 157 0.04 20.91 3.72
C GLU A 157 0.36 19.42 3.56
N ILE A 158 1.26 18.88 4.37
CA ILE A 158 1.58 17.45 4.35
C ILE A 158 0.40 16.63 4.88
N SER A 159 -0.25 17.08 5.96
CA SER A 159 -1.43 16.42 6.51
C SER A 159 -2.56 16.37 5.48
N ASP A 160 -2.81 17.46 4.77
CA ASP A 160 -3.81 17.54 3.72
C ASP A 160 -3.47 16.61 2.53
N ALA A 161 -2.21 16.59 2.10
CA ALA A 161 -1.75 15.72 1.02
C ALA A 161 -1.99 14.22 1.28
N ILE A 162 -1.84 13.76 2.52
CA ILE A 162 -2.05 12.35 2.88
C ILE A 162 -3.46 12.03 3.37
N SER A 163 -4.28 13.05 3.65
CA SER A 163 -5.57 12.89 4.35
C SER A 163 -6.57 12.00 3.60
N THR A 164 -6.54 12.02 2.26
CA THR A 164 -7.44 11.21 1.42
C THR A 164 -7.13 9.71 1.48
N TYR A 165 -5.93 9.35 1.92
CA TYR A 165 -5.44 7.97 2.05
C TYR A 165 -5.60 7.40 3.45
N LEU A 166 -5.95 8.26 4.41
CA LEU A 166 -6.21 7.87 5.79
C LEU A 166 -7.70 7.50 5.98
N PRO A 167 -8.01 6.62 6.93
CA PRO A 167 -9.38 6.36 7.33
C PRO A 167 -10.07 7.63 7.84
N PRO A 168 -11.36 7.84 7.50
CA PRO A 168 -12.08 9.06 7.86
C PRO A 168 -12.27 9.23 9.38
N GLU A 169 -12.13 8.16 10.14
CA GLU A 169 -12.27 8.14 11.60
C GLU A 169 -11.01 8.63 12.34
N ILE A 170 -9.89 8.80 11.65
CA ILE A 170 -8.67 9.36 12.26
C ILE A 170 -8.87 10.87 12.40
N PRO A 171 -8.85 11.44 13.64
CA PRO A 171 -8.95 12.87 13.84
C PRO A 171 -7.82 13.60 13.10
N ARG A 172 -8.18 14.66 12.40
CA ARG A 172 -7.23 15.52 11.66
C ARG A 172 -6.55 16.49 12.60
#